data_1f97cbf83c5a034bce2a163629eb81f9
#
_entry.id   1f97cbf83c5a034bce2a163629eb81f9
#
_cell.length_a   1.000
_cell.length_b   1.000
_cell.length_c   1.000
_cell.angle_alpha   90.00
_cell.angle_beta   90.00
_cell.angle_gamma   90.00
#
_symmetry.space_group_name_H-M   'P 1'
#
loop_
_entity.id
_entity.type
_entity.pdbx_description
1 polymer ?
#
loop_
_entity_poly.entity_id
_entity_poly.type
_entity_poly.pdbx_seq_one_letter_code
_entity_poly.pdbx_strand_id
1 'polypeptide(L)'
;LKALLDADENNLAAIIKRIGADPVQLERNVNEEVERGPKSQGGMPMPMPGNDLMKTIDNAVKAAEKLGDSYATSEHLLIALSEDKGAAGRILNSAGITRKNIEAAYEELRGDTRVTDQQEKAQFEALEQYGQNLTQQAREGKLDPVIGRSEEIRRTIQVLSRRTKNNPVLIGEPGTGKTAIVEGLAQ
;
A
#
# COMPACT_ATOMS: atom_id res chain seq x y z
N LEU A 1 -14.88 -1.86 -7.52
CA LEU A 1 -14.30 -0.96 -6.52
C LEU A 1 -14.21 -1.66 -5.16
N LYS A 2 -15.29 -2.26 -4.61
CA LYS A 2 -15.24 -2.96 -3.31
C LYS A 2 -14.10 -3.99 -3.27
N ALA A 3 -14.10 -4.96 -4.17
CA ALA A 3 -13.07 -6.00 -4.23
C ALA A 3 -11.63 -5.44 -4.37
N LEU A 4 -11.48 -4.28 -5.00
CA LEU A 4 -10.20 -3.60 -5.14
C LEU A 4 -9.74 -3.02 -3.80
N LEU A 5 -10.63 -2.38 -3.05
CA LEU A 5 -10.33 -1.85 -1.71
C LEU A 5 -10.02 -2.97 -0.73
N ASP A 6 -10.77 -4.08 -0.77
CA ASP A 6 -10.56 -5.24 0.10
C ASP A 6 -9.22 -5.96 -0.20
N ALA A 7 -8.77 -5.96 -1.46
CA ALA A 7 -7.56 -6.69 -1.88
C ALA A 7 -6.25 -5.91 -1.65
N ASP A 8 -6.29 -4.59 -1.65
CA ASP A 8 -5.09 -3.72 -1.55
C ASP A 8 -5.33 -2.56 -0.58
N GLU A 9 -5.75 -2.92 0.63
CA GLU A 9 -6.20 -1.98 1.67
C GLU A 9 -5.10 -0.96 2.04
N ASN A 10 -3.86 -1.41 2.20
CA ASN A 10 -2.77 -0.56 2.68
C ASN A 10 -2.33 0.47 1.64
N ASN A 11 -2.14 0.03 0.40
CA ASN A 11 -1.59 0.87 -0.67
C ASN A 11 -2.61 1.90 -1.15
N LEU A 12 -3.83 1.44 -1.42
CA LEU A 12 -4.91 2.33 -1.84
C LEU A 12 -5.34 3.28 -0.70
N ALA A 13 -5.33 2.82 0.55
CA ALA A 13 -5.61 3.68 1.70
C ALA A 13 -4.57 4.80 1.83
N ALA A 14 -3.29 4.53 1.52
CA ALA A 14 -2.24 5.56 1.52
C ALA A 14 -2.51 6.64 0.45
N ILE A 15 -2.86 6.22 -0.78
CA ILE A 15 -3.23 7.13 -1.86
C ILE A 15 -4.47 7.96 -1.50
N ILE A 16 -5.52 7.32 -0.99
CA ILE A 16 -6.78 7.96 -0.61
C ILE A 16 -6.55 9.01 0.48
N LYS A 17 -5.78 8.67 1.52
CA LYS A 17 -5.39 9.60 2.59
C LYS A 17 -4.56 10.77 2.06
N ARG A 18 -3.66 10.52 1.11
CA ARG A 18 -2.82 11.56 0.50
C ARG A 18 -3.65 12.56 -0.30
N ILE A 19 -4.71 12.11 -0.96
CA ILE A 19 -5.68 12.96 -1.64
C ILE A 19 -6.49 13.82 -0.65
N GLY A 20 -6.51 13.43 0.63
CA GLY A 20 -7.30 14.09 1.68
C GLY A 20 -8.70 13.49 1.85
N ALA A 21 -8.96 12.32 1.27
CA ALA A 21 -10.21 11.58 1.46
C ALA A 21 -10.09 10.60 2.64
N ASP A 22 -11.23 10.28 3.25
CA ASP A 22 -11.31 9.29 4.33
C ASP A 22 -11.57 7.89 3.76
N PRO A 23 -10.62 6.94 3.90
CA PRO A 23 -10.79 5.57 3.40
C PRO A 23 -11.97 4.84 4.04
N VAL A 24 -12.22 5.05 5.34
CA VAL A 24 -13.31 4.39 6.07
C VAL A 24 -14.67 4.87 5.56
N GLN A 25 -14.80 6.19 5.34
CA GLN A 25 -16.05 6.74 4.79
C GLN A 25 -16.26 6.29 3.33
N LEU A 26 -15.17 6.21 2.54
CA LEU A 26 -15.24 5.69 1.17
C LEU A 26 -15.72 4.23 1.16
N GLU A 27 -15.14 3.38 1.98
CA GLU A 27 -15.50 1.97 2.09
C GLU A 27 -16.98 1.81 2.50
N ARG A 28 -17.44 2.61 3.47
CA ARG A 28 -18.83 2.63 3.88
C ARG A 28 -19.77 2.97 2.72
N ASN A 29 -19.47 4.03 1.96
CA ASN A 29 -20.28 4.46 0.82
C ASN A 29 -20.32 3.37 -0.27
N VAL A 30 -19.20 2.69 -0.50
CA VAL A 30 -19.10 1.57 -1.44
C VAL A 30 -19.95 0.39 -0.97
N ASN A 31 -19.87 0.03 0.30
CA ASN A 31 -20.67 -1.06 0.87
C ASN A 31 -22.17 -0.76 0.79
N GLU A 32 -22.60 0.45 1.10
CA GLU A 32 -24.01 0.87 0.98
C GLU A 32 -24.51 0.76 -0.46
N GLU A 33 -23.71 1.14 -1.46
CA GLU A 33 -24.08 1.04 -2.87
C GLU A 33 -24.16 -0.42 -3.34
N VAL A 34 -23.23 -1.26 -2.90
CA VAL A 34 -23.26 -2.71 -3.18
C VAL A 34 -24.50 -3.37 -2.58
N GLU A 35 -24.91 -2.98 -1.39
CA GLU A 35 -26.11 -3.50 -0.74
C GLU A 35 -27.41 -3.11 -1.45
N ARG A 36 -27.45 -1.90 -2.04
CA ARG A 36 -28.57 -1.43 -2.86
C ARG A 36 -28.66 -2.10 -4.22
N GLY A 37 -27.56 -2.71 -4.67
CA GLY A 37 -27.50 -3.38 -5.98
C GLY A 37 -28.41 -4.62 -6.07
N PRO A 38 -28.73 -5.07 -7.27
CA PRO A 38 -29.55 -6.27 -7.48
C PRO A 38 -28.84 -7.51 -6.91
N LYS A 39 -29.52 -8.22 -6.01
CA LYS A 39 -29.04 -9.47 -5.43
C LYS A 39 -29.58 -10.64 -6.25
N SER A 40 -28.69 -11.42 -6.86
CA SER A 40 -29.08 -12.66 -7.55
C SER A 40 -29.44 -13.75 -6.53
N GLN A 41 -30.67 -14.21 -6.53
CA GLN A 41 -31.13 -15.37 -5.78
C GLN A 41 -31.22 -16.57 -6.73
N GLY A 42 -30.14 -17.24 -7.01
CA GLY A 42 -30.17 -18.45 -7.80
C GLY A 42 -28.80 -18.80 -8.35
N GLY A 43 -28.40 -20.04 -8.17
CA GLY A 43 -27.10 -20.57 -8.51
C GLY A 43 -26.76 -20.48 -10.00
N MET A 44 -26.21 -19.39 -10.43
CA MET A 44 -25.41 -19.37 -11.66
C MET A 44 -24.02 -19.95 -11.37
N PRO A 45 -23.56 -20.90 -12.17
CA PRO A 45 -22.33 -21.66 -11.86
C PRO A 45 -21.05 -20.82 -11.87
N MET A 46 -21.00 -19.66 -12.54
CA MET A 46 -19.89 -18.70 -12.50
C MET A 46 -20.35 -17.32 -12.94
N PRO A 47 -20.05 -16.24 -12.17
CA PRO A 47 -20.27 -14.89 -12.64
C PRO A 47 -19.34 -14.59 -13.81
N MET A 48 -19.89 -14.18 -14.94
CA MET A 48 -19.10 -13.72 -16.08
C MET A 48 -18.80 -12.22 -15.94
N PRO A 49 -17.58 -11.77 -16.29
CA PRO A 49 -17.25 -10.36 -16.29
C PRO A 49 -18.15 -9.59 -17.26
N GLY A 50 -18.79 -8.53 -16.76
CA GLY A 50 -19.59 -7.64 -17.60
C GLY A 50 -18.72 -6.75 -18.50
N ASN A 51 -19.32 -6.23 -19.57
CA ASN A 51 -18.63 -5.35 -20.52
C ASN A 51 -17.99 -4.13 -19.86
N ASP A 52 -18.59 -3.59 -18.82
CA ASP A 52 -18.06 -2.41 -18.12
C ASP A 52 -16.80 -2.75 -17.33
N LEU A 53 -16.72 -3.95 -16.72
CA LEU A 53 -15.50 -4.42 -16.08
C LEU A 53 -14.37 -4.59 -17.09
N MET A 54 -14.65 -5.18 -18.27
CA MET A 54 -13.64 -5.33 -19.32
C MET A 54 -13.12 -3.96 -19.80
N LYS A 55 -13.99 -2.99 -20.00
CA LYS A 55 -13.58 -1.61 -20.34
C LYS A 55 -12.73 -0.96 -19.25
N THR A 56 -13.07 -1.20 -17.99
CA THR A 56 -12.29 -0.67 -16.85
C THR A 56 -10.88 -1.26 -16.84
N ILE A 57 -10.74 -2.56 -17.09
CA ILE A 57 -9.43 -3.22 -17.20
C ILE A 57 -8.63 -2.65 -18.38
N ASP A 58 -9.23 -2.51 -19.57
CA ASP A 58 -8.56 -1.91 -20.73
C ASP A 58 -8.10 -0.47 -20.46
N ASN A 59 -8.92 0.31 -19.75
CA ASN A 59 -8.56 1.67 -19.38
C ASN A 59 -7.45 1.71 -18.33
N ALA A 60 -7.39 0.74 -17.42
CA ALA A 60 -6.31 0.62 -16.46
C ALA A 60 -4.96 0.31 -17.13
N VAL A 61 -4.97 -0.60 -18.14
CA VAL A 61 -3.78 -0.89 -18.95
C VAL A 61 -3.30 0.36 -19.67
N LYS A 62 -4.20 1.12 -20.30
CA LYS A 62 -3.84 2.40 -20.95
C LYS A 62 -3.33 3.45 -19.98
N ALA A 63 -3.83 3.45 -18.72
CA ALA A 63 -3.34 4.35 -17.70
C ALA A 63 -1.90 3.98 -17.29
N ALA A 64 -1.60 2.67 -17.13
CA ALA A 64 -0.26 2.18 -16.85
C ALA A 64 0.73 2.59 -17.96
N GLU A 65 0.39 2.36 -19.23
CA GLU A 65 1.21 2.76 -20.38
C GLU A 65 1.53 4.26 -20.35
N LYS A 66 0.54 5.12 -20.05
CA LYS A 66 0.74 6.57 -19.97
C LYS A 66 1.66 7.00 -18.85
N LEU A 67 1.65 6.27 -17.73
CA LEU A 67 2.52 6.52 -16.57
C LEU A 67 3.91 5.86 -16.73
N GLY A 68 4.14 5.14 -17.85
CA GLY A 68 5.40 4.47 -18.16
C GLY A 68 5.60 3.16 -17.38
N ASP A 69 4.52 2.57 -16.90
CA ASP A 69 4.52 1.29 -16.20
C ASP A 69 4.24 0.14 -17.17
N SER A 70 4.96 -0.97 -17.02
CA SER A 70 4.81 -2.15 -17.88
C SER A 70 3.59 -3.01 -17.50
N TYR A 71 3.05 -2.82 -16.30
CA TYR A 71 1.93 -3.60 -15.78
C TYR A 71 0.87 -2.70 -15.16
N ALA A 72 -0.40 -3.04 -15.41
CA ALA A 72 -1.52 -2.41 -14.71
C ALA A 72 -1.63 -2.96 -13.28
N THR A 73 -1.68 -2.06 -12.31
CA THR A 73 -1.76 -2.35 -10.87
C THR A 73 -3.06 -1.83 -10.28
N SER A 74 -3.28 -1.99 -8.99
CA SER A 74 -4.46 -1.50 -8.27
C SER A 74 -4.67 -0.01 -8.42
N GLU A 75 -3.61 0.78 -8.46
CA GLU A 75 -3.65 2.22 -8.64
C GLU A 75 -4.20 2.60 -10.03
N HIS A 76 -3.77 1.86 -11.06
CA HIS A 76 -4.28 2.07 -12.42
C HIS A 76 -5.76 1.67 -12.56
N LEU A 77 -6.18 0.62 -11.83
CA LEU A 77 -7.59 0.26 -11.72
C LEU A 77 -8.40 1.36 -10.99
N LEU A 78 -7.84 1.96 -9.95
CA LEU A 78 -8.47 3.08 -9.25
C LEU A 78 -8.63 4.31 -10.16
N ILE A 79 -7.60 4.62 -10.97
CA ILE A 79 -7.65 5.67 -12.00
C ILE A 79 -8.79 5.37 -12.99
N ALA A 80 -8.84 4.16 -13.55
CA ALA A 80 -9.87 3.77 -14.50
C ALA A 80 -11.29 3.82 -13.91
N LEU A 81 -11.45 3.40 -12.66
CA LEU A 81 -12.72 3.47 -11.92
C LEU A 81 -13.15 4.91 -11.63
N SER A 82 -12.21 5.84 -11.42
CA SER A 82 -12.55 7.26 -11.19
C SER A 82 -13.12 7.93 -12.44
N GLU A 83 -12.79 7.43 -13.63
CA GLU A 83 -13.32 7.90 -14.92
C GLU A 83 -14.61 7.17 -15.36
N ASP A 84 -15.03 6.13 -14.61
CA ASP A 84 -16.25 5.40 -14.88
C ASP A 84 -17.49 6.28 -14.65
N LYS A 85 -18.47 6.17 -15.54
CA LYS A 85 -19.76 6.89 -15.42
C LYS A 85 -20.75 6.20 -14.48
N GLY A 86 -20.44 4.99 -14.03
CA GLY A 86 -21.24 4.19 -13.12
C GLY A 86 -21.17 4.64 -11.66
N ALA A 87 -21.60 3.76 -10.76
CA ALA A 87 -21.64 4.03 -9.33
C ALA A 87 -20.24 4.23 -8.74
N ALA A 88 -19.25 3.46 -9.18
CA ALA A 88 -17.88 3.56 -8.70
C ALA A 88 -17.29 4.95 -8.95
N GLY A 89 -17.39 5.47 -10.17
CA GLY A 89 -16.87 6.79 -10.49
C GLY A 89 -17.61 7.92 -9.75
N ARG A 90 -18.95 7.81 -9.58
CA ARG A 90 -19.70 8.79 -8.80
C ARG A 90 -19.24 8.84 -7.34
N ILE A 91 -19.04 7.69 -6.70
CA ILE A 91 -18.58 7.60 -5.32
C ILE A 91 -17.18 8.18 -5.18
N LEU A 92 -16.24 7.80 -6.06
CA LEU A 92 -14.87 8.31 -6.05
C LEU A 92 -14.83 9.83 -6.26
N ASN A 93 -15.51 10.33 -7.27
CA ASN A 93 -15.53 11.76 -7.57
C ASN A 93 -16.19 12.58 -6.44
N SER A 94 -17.25 12.08 -5.79
CA SER A 94 -17.88 12.76 -4.65
C SER A 94 -16.94 12.86 -3.44
N ALA A 95 -16.00 11.94 -3.30
CA ALA A 95 -14.95 11.96 -2.29
C ALA A 95 -13.69 12.75 -2.73
N GLY A 96 -13.71 13.43 -3.89
CA GLY A 96 -12.56 14.16 -4.42
C GLY A 96 -11.47 13.27 -5.03
N ILE A 97 -11.73 11.98 -5.16
CA ILE A 97 -10.81 10.99 -5.72
C ILE A 97 -10.97 10.99 -7.25
N THR A 98 -10.33 11.95 -7.88
CA THR A 98 -10.33 12.13 -9.33
C THR A 98 -9.04 11.57 -9.93
N ARG A 99 -9.05 11.27 -11.24
CA ARG A 99 -7.86 10.84 -11.96
C ARG A 99 -6.63 11.70 -11.64
N LYS A 100 -6.76 13.02 -11.74
CA LYS A 100 -5.67 13.97 -11.51
C LYS A 100 -5.09 13.85 -10.11
N ASN A 101 -5.95 13.72 -9.09
CA ASN A 101 -5.52 13.63 -7.70
C ASN A 101 -4.88 12.27 -7.41
N ILE A 102 -5.37 11.19 -8.04
CA ILE A 102 -4.79 9.85 -7.92
C ILE A 102 -3.39 9.83 -8.55
N GLU A 103 -3.25 10.33 -9.80
CA GLU A 103 -1.96 10.37 -10.50
C GLU A 103 -0.93 11.18 -9.70
N ALA A 104 -1.31 12.35 -9.18
CA ALA A 104 -0.41 13.18 -8.37
C ALA A 104 0.01 12.49 -7.06
N ALA A 105 -0.94 11.88 -6.33
CA ALA A 105 -0.65 11.16 -5.10
C ALA A 105 0.20 9.90 -5.36
N TYR A 106 -0.05 9.21 -6.45
CA TYR A 106 0.70 8.03 -6.86
C TYR A 106 2.14 8.37 -7.24
N GLU A 107 2.35 9.41 -8.06
CA GLU A 107 3.70 9.87 -8.42
C GLU A 107 4.50 10.30 -7.19
N GLU A 108 3.87 10.96 -6.24
CA GLU A 108 4.52 11.41 -5.01
C GLU A 108 4.90 10.24 -4.08
N LEU A 109 4.04 9.23 -3.97
CA LEU A 109 4.29 8.05 -3.14
C LEU A 109 5.34 7.11 -3.75
N ARG A 110 5.35 6.98 -5.07
CA ARG A 110 6.27 6.09 -5.75
C ARG A 110 7.67 6.67 -5.97
N GLY A 111 7.82 8.01 -5.98
CA GLY A 111 9.06 8.68 -6.34
C GLY A 111 9.53 8.32 -7.77
N ASP A 112 10.83 8.06 -7.94
CA ASP A 112 11.42 7.68 -9.25
C ASP A 112 11.26 6.19 -9.61
N THR A 113 10.60 5.39 -8.77
CA THR A 113 10.45 3.94 -8.99
C THR A 113 9.35 3.69 -10.03
N ARG A 114 9.68 2.97 -11.10
CA ARG A 114 8.71 2.53 -12.13
C ARG A 114 8.41 1.05 -11.96
N VAL A 115 7.17 0.64 -12.17
CA VAL A 115 6.77 -0.77 -12.13
C VAL A 115 7.18 -1.43 -13.45
N THR A 116 8.47 -1.76 -13.55
CA THR A 116 9.07 -2.42 -14.71
C THR A 116 9.14 -3.93 -14.55
N ASP A 117 9.09 -4.44 -13.32
CA ASP A 117 9.12 -5.87 -13.02
C ASP A 117 8.05 -6.23 -11.97
N GLN A 118 7.34 -7.32 -12.22
CA GLN A 118 6.33 -7.88 -11.32
C GLN A 118 6.95 -8.37 -9.99
N GLN A 119 8.24 -8.72 -10.02
CA GLN A 119 9.00 -9.14 -8.83
C GLN A 119 9.41 -7.98 -7.92
N GLU A 120 9.72 -6.81 -8.45
CA GLU A 120 10.08 -5.65 -7.62
C GLU A 120 8.90 -5.15 -6.79
N LYS A 121 7.69 -5.13 -7.36
CA LYS A 121 6.48 -4.78 -6.62
C LYS A 121 6.19 -5.79 -5.51
N ALA A 122 6.31 -7.09 -5.79
CA ALA A 122 6.12 -8.14 -4.80
C ALA A 122 7.13 -8.07 -3.64
N GLN A 123 8.37 -7.65 -3.88
CA GLN A 123 9.37 -7.46 -2.83
C GLN A 123 9.08 -6.24 -1.95
N PHE A 124 8.61 -5.15 -2.53
CA PHE A 124 8.25 -3.95 -1.77
C PHE A 124 6.99 -4.20 -0.92
N GLU A 125 5.96 -4.81 -1.50
CA GLU A 125 4.75 -5.24 -0.78
C GLU A 125 5.07 -6.28 0.32
N ALA A 126 6.05 -7.17 0.09
CA ALA A 126 6.47 -8.14 1.11
C ALA A 126 7.12 -7.46 2.33
N LEU A 127 7.90 -6.39 2.14
CA LEU A 127 8.45 -5.63 3.26
C LEU A 127 7.36 -4.91 4.07
N GLU A 128 6.34 -4.39 3.41
CA GLU A 128 5.21 -3.75 4.11
C GLU A 128 4.27 -4.79 4.76
N GLN A 129 4.04 -5.93 4.10
CA GLN A 129 3.18 -7.00 4.65
C GLN A 129 3.81 -7.78 5.79
N TYR A 130 5.12 -8.06 5.70
CA TYR A 130 5.80 -8.96 6.65
C TYR A 130 6.83 -8.24 7.52
N GLY A 131 7.19 -7.01 7.18
CA GLY A 131 8.10 -6.18 7.95
C GLY A 131 7.38 -5.32 8.98
N GLN A 132 8.13 -4.90 10.00
CA GLN A 132 7.67 -3.91 10.97
C GLN A 132 8.51 -2.64 10.83
N ASN A 133 7.85 -1.50 10.64
CA ASN A 133 8.54 -0.21 10.60
C ASN A 133 8.83 0.27 12.03
N LEU A 134 9.98 -0.16 12.55
CA LEU A 134 10.38 0.15 13.93
C LEU A 134 10.59 1.66 14.14
N THR A 135 11.06 2.39 13.14
CA THR A 135 11.24 3.85 13.22
C THR A 135 9.90 4.57 13.40
N GLN A 136 8.86 4.10 12.73
CA GLN A 136 7.51 4.64 12.92
C GLN A 136 6.95 4.26 14.29
N GLN A 137 7.12 3.01 14.74
CA GLN A 137 6.69 2.57 16.08
C GLN A 137 7.40 3.36 17.19
N ALA A 138 8.68 3.69 17.00
CA ALA A 138 9.42 4.56 17.92
C ALA A 138 8.82 5.96 18.01
N ARG A 139 8.51 6.59 16.86
CA ARG A 139 7.87 7.92 16.83
C ARG A 139 6.49 7.93 17.47
N GLU A 140 5.76 6.83 17.38
CA GLU A 140 4.45 6.63 17.98
C GLU A 140 4.51 6.23 19.46
N GLY A 141 5.71 6.05 20.02
CA GLY A 141 5.93 5.64 21.41
C GLY A 141 5.47 4.20 21.71
N LYS A 142 5.43 3.36 20.70
CA LYS A 142 4.96 1.96 20.81
C LYS A 142 6.06 0.96 21.16
N LEU A 143 7.33 1.39 21.14
CA LEU A 143 8.45 0.53 21.49
C LEU A 143 8.77 0.65 22.97
N ASP A 144 9.06 -0.48 23.61
CA ASP A 144 9.52 -0.53 25.00
C ASP A 144 10.91 0.09 25.12
N PRO A 145 11.22 0.77 26.24
CA PRO A 145 12.55 1.35 26.47
C PRO A 145 13.59 0.24 26.61
N VAL A 146 14.69 0.36 25.86
CA VAL A 146 15.79 -0.60 25.91
C VAL A 146 16.76 -0.26 27.01
N ILE A 147 16.86 -1.12 28.02
CA ILE A 147 17.69 -0.91 29.20
C ILE A 147 18.93 -1.83 29.15
N GLY A 148 20.11 -1.29 29.46
CA GLY A 148 21.34 -2.06 29.63
C GLY A 148 22.03 -2.53 28.36
N ARG A 149 21.68 -1.96 27.20
CA ARG A 149 22.26 -2.30 25.87
C ARG A 149 22.95 -1.14 25.15
N SER A 150 23.30 -0.11 25.87
CA SER A 150 23.85 1.14 25.30
C SER A 150 25.19 0.93 24.55
N GLU A 151 26.01 -0.01 24.99
CA GLU A 151 27.30 -0.28 24.35
C GLU A 151 27.12 -1.01 23.02
N GLU A 152 26.26 -2.03 22.97
CA GLU A 152 25.96 -2.79 21.76
C GLU A 152 25.27 -1.90 20.71
N ILE A 153 24.34 -1.07 21.13
CA ILE A 153 23.68 -0.09 20.24
C ILE A 153 24.70 0.88 19.68
N ARG A 154 25.56 1.50 20.51
CA ARG A 154 26.62 2.41 20.07
C ARG A 154 27.58 1.74 19.08
N ARG A 155 27.97 0.51 19.36
CA ARG A 155 28.85 -0.26 18.46
C ARG A 155 28.17 -0.57 17.12
N THR A 156 26.90 -0.89 17.12
CA THR A 156 26.10 -1.11 15.91
C THR A 156 26.02 0.17 15.08
N ILE A 157 25.74 1.32 15.69
CA ILE A 157 25.74 2.64 15.03
C ILE A 157 27.11 2.93 14.41
N GLN A 158 28.21 2.67 15.14
CA GLN A 158 29.56 2.88 14.61
C GLN A 158 29.85 2.03 13.37
N VAL A 159 29.35 0.78 13.34
CA VAL A 159 29.51 -0.09 12.16
C VAL A 159 28.67 0.41 11.00
N LEU A 160 27.40 0.78 11.24
CA LEU A 160 26.48 1.30 10.21
C LEU A 160 26.99 2.62 9.61
N SER A 161 27.69 3.45 10.40
CA SER A 161 28.22 4.74 9.95
C SER A 161 29.49 4.66 9.10
N ARG A 162 30.03 3.46 8.87
CA ARG A 162 31.22 3.26 8.01
C ARG A 162 30.85 3.44 6.55
N ARG A 163 31.80 3.94 5.75
CA ARG A 163 31.63 4.04 4.29
C ARG A 163 31.60 2.70 3.57
N THR A 164 32.28 1.69 4.14
CA THR A 164 32.36 0.32 3.62
C THR A 164 32.34 -0.65 4.79
N LYS A 165 31.92 -1.90 4.56
CA LYS A 165 31.77 -2.95 5.59
C LYS A 165 30.86 -2.52 6.74
N ASN A 166 29.74 -1.90 6.38
CA ASN A 166 28.74 -1.34 7.27
C ASN A 166 27.57 -2.28 7.62
N ASN A 167 27.77 -3.60 7.44
CA ASN A 167 26.77 -4.61 7.73
C ASN A 167 27.04 -5.25 9.10
N PRO A 168 26.44 -4.79 10.20
CA PRO A 168 26.58 -5.43 11.50
C PRO A 168 25.81 -6.74 11.56
N VAL A 169 26.39 -7.74 12.22
CA VAL A 169 25.73 -9.03 12.50
C VAL A 169 25.64 -9.19 14.01
N LEU A 170 24.42 -9.38 14.53
CA LEU A 170 24.17 -9.65 15.94
C LEU A 170 24.13 -11.16 16.17
N ILE A 171 25.08 -11.68 16.94
CA ILE A 171 25.20 -13.10 17.25
C ILE A 171 24.90 -13.31 18.76
N GLY A 172 24.17 -14.35 19.06
CA GLY A 172 23.85 -14.74 20.44
C GLY A 172 22.77 -15.81 20.49
N GLU A 173 22.61 -16.44 21.62
CA GLU A 173 21.59 -17.45 21.87
C GLU A 173 20.16 -16.86 21.79
N PRO A 174 19.11 -17.68 21.61
CA PRO A 174 17.72 -17.22 21.72
C PRO A 174 17.49 -16.53 23.08
N GLY A 175 16.71 -15.44 23.09
CA GLY A 175 16.37 -14.71 24.31
C GLY A 175 17.43 -13.73 24.85
N THR A 176 18.59 -13.58 24.19
CA THR A 176 19.65 -12.66 24.62
C THR A 176 19.41 -11.19 24.29
N GLY A 177 18.23 -10.83 23.77
CA GLY A 177 17.84 -9.44 23.49
C GLY A 177 18.41 -8.86 22.19
N LYS A 178 18.68 -9.68 21.17
CA LYS A 178 19.15 -9.21 19.85
C LYS A 178 18.16 -8.25 19.19
N THR A 179 16.87 -8.55 19.27
CA THR A 179 15.79 -7.70 18.77
C THR A 179 15.72 -6.37 19.48
N ALA A 180 15.91 -6.38 20.82
CA ALA A 180 15.92 -5.15 21.62
C ALA A 180 17.02 -4.17 21.18
N ILE A 181 18.17 -4.65 20.69
CA ILE A 181 19.22 -3.79 20.15
C ILE A 181 18.74 -3.08 18.87
N VAL A 182 17.97 -3.75 18.01
CA VAL A 182 17.42 -3.17 16.79
C VAL A 182 16.29 -2.18 17.11
N GLU A 183 15.45 -2.48 18.09
CA GLU A 183 14.43 -1.56 18.61
C GLU A 183 15.06 -0.31 19.24
N GLY A 184 16.15 -0.47 20.02
CA GLY A 184 16.91 0.65 20.57
C GLY A 184 17.66 1.48 19.55
N LEU A 185 17.93 0.95 18.35
CA LEU A 185 18.46 1.71 17.23
C LEU A 185 17.40 2.62 16.59
N ALA A 186 16.13 2.24 16.67
CA ALA A 186 15.00 2.96 16.09
C ALA A 186 14.51 4.11 17.01
N GLN A 187 14.82 4.07 18.30
CA GLN A 187 14.53 5.10 19.31
C GLN A 187 15.54 6.25 19.22
#